data_8ec0a656ca427b3104afc55add8d1ced
#
_entry.id   8ec0a656ca427b3104afc55add8d1ced
#
_cell.length_a   1.000
_cell.length_b   1.000
_cell.length_c   1.000
_cell.angle_alpha   90.00
_cell.angle_beta   90.00
_cell.angle_gamma   90.00
#
_symmetry.space_group_name_H-M   'P 1'
#
loop_
_entity.id
_entity.type
_entity.pdbx_description
1 polymer ?
#
loop_
_entity_poly.entity_id
_entity_poly.type
_entity_poly.pdbx_seq_one_letter_code
_entity_poly.pdbx_strand_id
1 'polypeptide(L)'
;SRGANPTRTALEDSFASIENGTHGFAFSSGLAAIDCVLRTLNPGDEVIAGNDLYGGTYRMFTQLFQKYGLEFTYVDIDSGENILKEITERTKLVWLETPTNPLMKIADIEAICSAVKEVNVDILIAVDNTFATPYLQRPLDLGADIVMHSVTKYLGGHSDLLMGALIVKEAKLADELNFIQFAAGAIAGPMDSFLALRGIKTLHVRMQRHCENASAVASFLKKNPKIGAVYYPGLEDHPNHEVAKKQMKDFGGVVSFRLKDGSREATFKFLESIKFFTLAESLGGVESMVNHSATMSHASMPEEARLKIGITDSLIRLSVGICLLYTS
;
A
#
# COMPACT_ATOMS: atom_id res chain seq x y z
N SER A 1 -7.96 18.59 -21.34
CA SER A 1 -6.54 18.96 -21.46
C SER A 1 -5.74 18.41 -20.26
N ARG A 2 -4.41 18.57 -20.31
CA ARG A 2 -3.54 18.23 -19.18
C ARG A 2 -3.89 19.02 -17.91
N GLY A 3 -4.19 20.30 -18.05
CA GLY A 3 -4.50 21.17 -16.91
C GLY A 3 -5.86 20.90 -16.26
N ALA A 4 -6.87 20.55 -17.04
CA ALA A 4 -8.22 20.29 -16.53
C ALA A 4 -8.99 19.30 -17.41
N ASN A 5 -9.77 18.44 -16.78
CA ASN A 5 -10.71 17.53 -17.44
C ASN A 5 -11.87 17.23 -16.49
N PRO A 6 -13.14 17.45 -16.89
CA PRO A 6 -14.28 17.30 -15.98
C PRO A 6 -14.39 15.93 -15.33
N THR A 7 -14.08 14.84 -16.07
CA THR A 7 -14.15 13.48 -15.54
C THR A 7 -13.07 13.25 -14.49
N ARG A 8 -11.83 13.73 -14.74
CA ARG A 8 -10.76 13.64 -13.75
C ARG A 8 -11.06 14.49 -12.52
N THR A 9 -11.55 15.71 -12.69
CA THR A 9 -11.92 16.57 -11.55
C THR A 9 -12.98 15.92 -10.67
N ALA A 10 -14.04 15.34 -11.27
CA ALA A 10 -15.05 14.61 -10.51
C ALA A 10 -14.47 13.40 -9.74
N LEU A 11 -13.45 12.73 -10.30
CA LEU A 11 -12.74 11.66 -9.60
C LEU A 11 -11.88 12.20 -8.46
N GLU A 12 -11.14 13.29 -8.68
CA GLU A 12 -10.30 13.95 -7.68
C GLU A 12 -11.14 14.43 -6.49
N ASP A 13 -12.31 15.03 -6.74
CA ASP A 13 -13.29 15.39 -5.70
C ASP A 13 -13.80 14.16 -4.94
N SER A 14 -14.04 13.05 -5.65
CA SER A 14 -14.46 11.79 -5.03
C SER A 14 -13.37 11.23 -4.11
N PHE A 15 -12.09 11.23 -4.55
CA PHE A 15 -10.97 10.81 -3.71
C PHE A 15 -10.84 11.64 -2.44
N ALA A 16 -10.91 12.98 -2.57
CA ALA A 16 -10.89 13.87 -1.42
C ALA A 16 -12.01 13.53 -0.43
N SER A 17 -13.23 13.35 -0.92
CA SER A 17 -14.40 13.06 -0.09
C SER A 17 -14.29 11.73 0.67
N ILE A 18 -13.88 10.64 0.02
CA ILE A 18 -13.85 9.31 0.66
C ILE A 18 -12.71 9.15 1.66
N GLU A 19 -11.59 9.88 1.48
CA GLU A 19 -10.46 9.93 2.42
C GLU A 19 -10.60 11.02 3.49
N ASN A 20 -11.71 11.76 3.51
CA ASN A 20 -11.91 12.91 4.41
C ASN A 20 -10.83 13.99 4.24
N GLY A 21 -10.33 14.16 3.02
CA GLY A 21 -9.42 15.21 2.60
C GLY A 21 -10.15 16.40 1.99
N THR A 22 -9.39 17.43 1.63
CA THR A 22 -9.91 18.63 0.95
C THR A 22 -9.51 18.69 -0.52
N HIS A 23 -8.39 18.05 -0.89
CA HIS A 23 -7.86 18.03 -2.25
C HIS A 23 -7.44 16.62 -2.63
N GLY A 24 -7.83 16.19 -3.82
CA GLY A 24 -7.45 14.93 -4.43
C GLY A 24 -6.76 15.15 -5.78
N PHE A 25 -5.84 14.28 -6.13
CA PHE A 25 -5.08 14.31 -7.38
C PHE A 25 -5.02 12.93 -8.01
N ALA A 26 -5.32 12.84 -9.31
CA ALA A 26 -5.32 11.59 -10.05
C ALA A 26 -4.13 11.52 -11.02
N PHE A 27 -3.31 10.49 -10.89
CA PHE A 27 -2.07 10.25 -11.63
C PHE A 27 -2.20 9.04 -12.56
N SER A 28 -1.33 8.99 -13.59
CA SER A 28 -1.25 7.89 -14.54
C SER A 28 -0.82 6.54 -13.94
N SER A 29 -0.27 6.53 -12.73
CA SER A 29 0.07 5.31 -11.96
C SER A 29 0.31 5.63 -10.50
N GLY A 30 0.32 4.60 -9.63
CA GLY A 30 0.74 4.75 -8.23
C GLY A 30 2.16 5.30 -8.11
N LEU A 31 3.09 4.82 -8.93
CA LEU A 31 4.47 5.34 -8.94
C LEU A 31 4.54 6.80 -9.37
N ALA A 32 3.68 7.25 -10.29
CA ALA A 32 3.61 8.67 -10.66
C ALA A 32 3.09 9.55 -9.50
N ALA A 33 2.23 9.02 -8.65
CA ALA A 33 1.81 9.70 -7.42
C ALA A 33 2.97 9.79 -6.41
N ILE A 34 3.72 8.70 -6.20
CA ILE A 34 4.91 8.69 -5.33
C ILE A 34 5.98 9.65 -5.86
N ASP A 35 6.26 9.65 -7.17
CA ASP A 35 7.17 10.60 -7.82
C ASP A 35 6.79 12.05 -7.52
N CYS A 36 5.50 12.38 -7.56
CA CYS A 36 5.02 13.71 -7.23
C CYS A 36 5.33 14.11 -5.78
N VAL A 37 5.16 13.21 -4.82
CA VAL A 37 5.51 13.47 -3.41
C VAL A 37 7.02 13.69 -3.26
N LEU A 38 7.85 12.84 -3.87
CA LEU A 38 9.31 12.97 -3.75
C LEU A 38 9.85 14.25 -4.40
N ARG A 39 9.14 14.82 -5.37
CA ARG A 39 9.52 16.11 -6.01
C ARG A 39 9.22 17.34 -5.16
N THR A 40 8.54 17.21 -4.02
CA THR A 40 8.44 18.29 -3.03
C THR A 40 9.74 18.44 -2.22
N LEU A 41 10.65 17.46 -2.30
CA LEU A 41 11.91 17.43 -1.55
C LEU A 41 13.06 17.97 -2.38
N ASN A 42 14.11 18.43 -1.69
CA ASN A 42 15.33 18.96 -2.27
C ASN A 42 16.50 17.98 -2.14
N PRO A 43 17.52 18.05 -3.01
CA PRO A 43 18.76 17.30 -2.82
C PRO A 43 19.35 17.53 -1.43
N GLY A 44 19.68 16.43 -0.73
CA GLY A 44 20.15 16.43 0.65
C GLY A 44 19.07 16.19 1.69
N ASP A 45 17.80 16.27 1.32
CA ASP A 45 16.70 15.90 2.21
C ASP A 45 16.64 14.37 2.43
N GLU A 46 16.24 13.98 3.62
CA GLU A 46 16.13 12.59 4.05
C GLU A 46 14.67 12.14 4.13
N VAL A 47 14.44 10.92 3.66
CA VAL A 47 13.18 10.19 3.78
C VAL A 47 13.37 8.98 4.69
N ILE A 48 12.63 8.90 5.77
CA ILE A 48 12.55 7.67 6.59
C ILE A 48 11.37 6.84 6.10
N ALA A 49 11.62 5.57 5.78
CA ALA A 49 10.61 4.68 5.23
C ALA A 49 10.59 3.31 5.92
N GLY A 50 9.46 2.64 5.89
CA GLY A 50 9.38 1.25 6.32
C GLY A 50 10.29 0.34 5.50
N ASN A 51 10.83 -0.71 6.12
CA ASN A 51 11.74 -1.66 5.46
C ASN A 51 10.99 -2.70 4.60
N ASP A 52 9.68 -2.87 4.81
CA ASP A 52 8.80 -3.76 4.05
C ASP A 52 7.90 -2.89 3.12
N LEU A 53 8.47 -2.45 2.02
CA LEU A 53 7.82 -1.60 1.02
C LEU A 53 7.49 -2.38 -0.25
N TYR A 54 6.48 -1.92 -0.96
CA TYR A 54 6.26 -2.35 -2.33
C TYR A 54 7.56 -2.21 -3.16
N GLY A 55 7.94 -3.30 -3.88
CA GLY A 55 9.21 -3.34 -4.63
C GLY A 55 9.37 -2.20 -5.65
N GLY A 56 8.27 -1.66 -6.18
CA GLY A 56 8.29 -0.49 -7.05
C GLY A 56 8.70 0.79 -6.32
N THR A 57 8.18 1.00 -5.11
CA THR A 57 8.55 2.14 -4.23
C THR A 57 10.02 2.05 -3.85
N TYR A 58 10.47 0.88 -3.39
CA TYR A 58 11.88 0.64 -3.06
C TYR A 58 12.81 0.94 -4.24
N ARG A 59 12.46 0.45 -5.44
CA ARG A 59 13.24 0.70 -6.66
C ARG A 59 13.26 2.19 -7.03
N MET A 60 12.14 2.89 -6.88
CA MET A 60 12.06 4.33 -7.12
C MET A 60 12.98 5.10 -6.18
N PHE A 61 12.96 4.77 -4.90
CA PHE A 61 13.81 5.39 -3.89
C PHE A 61 15.29 5.16 -4.18
N THR A 62 15.71 3.89 -4.28
CA THR A 62 17.14 3.50 -4.34
C THR A 62 17.78 3.70 -5.72
N GLN A 63 17.04 3.52 -6.81
CA GLN A 63 17.63 3.54 -8.16
C GLN A 63 17.31 4.80 -8.94
N LEU A 64 16.30 5.58 -8.54
CA LEU A 64 15.93 6.81 -9.23
C LEU A 64 16.23 8.03 -8.38
N PHE A 65 15.58 8.23 -7.24
CA PHE A 65 15.69 9.48 -6.48
C PHE A 65 17.00 9.62 -5.68
N GLN A 66 17.62 8.55 -5.27
CA GLN A 66 18.96 8.60 -4.69
C GLN A 66 20.00 9.23 -5.64
N LYS A 67 19.84 9.07 -6.97
CA LYS A 67 20.67 9.73 -7.97
C LYS A 67 20.52 11.26 -7.97
N TYR A 68 19.37 11.76 -7.52
CA TYR A 68 19.09 13.19 -7.46
C TYR A 68 19.35 13.79 -6.06
N GLY A 69 20.05 13.02 -5.21
CA GLY A 69 20.56 13.50 -3.93
C GLY A 69 19.59 13.37 -2.77
N LEU A 70 18.46 12.67 -2.90
CA LEU A 70 17.65 12.30 -1.73
C LEU A 70 18.32 11.14 -0.97
N GLU A 71 18.24 11.19 0.33
CA GLU A 71 18.74 10.14 1.22
C GLU A 71 17.56 9.31 1.75
N PHE A 72 17.74 7.98 1.91
CA PHE A 72 16.69 7.08 2.36
C PHE A 72 17.18 6.21 3.49
N THR A 73 16.47 6.26 4.62
CA THR A 73 16.70 5.43 5.80
C THR A 73 15.53 4.46 5.97
N TYR A 74 15.83 3.16 6.07
CA TYR A 74 14.81 2.11 6.18
C TYR A 74 14.74 1.56 7.58
N VAL A 75 13.55 1.57 8.19
CA VAL A 75 13.32 1.13 9.56
C VAL A 75 12.19 0.11 9.65
N ASP A 76 12.17 -0.67 10.71
CA ASP A 76 11.00 -1.47 11.06
C ASP A 76 9.92 -0.57 11.63
N ILE A 77 8.73 -0.61 11.05
CA ILE A 77 7.58 0.23 11.42
C ILE A 77 6.70 -0.38 12.52
N ASP A 78 7.04 -1.55 13.02
CA ASP A 78 6.29 -2.21 14.10
C ASP A 78 6.28 -1.37 15.39
N SER A 79 7.27 -0.46 15.53
CA SER A 79 7.35 0.51 16.62
C SER A 79 7.73 1.89 16.07
N GLY A 80 6.98 2.91 16.45
CA GLY A 80 7.29 4.31 16.14
C GLY A 80 8.65 4.78 16.68
N GLU A 81 9.16 4.14 17.73
CA GLU A 81 10.49 4.45 18.31
C GLU A 81 11.63 4.28 17.30
N ASN A 82 11.51 3.32 16.37
CA ASN A 82 12.54 3.11 15.37
C ASN A 82 12.61 4.29 14.38
N ILE A 83 11.48 4.90 14.07
CA ILE A 83 11.42 6.10 13.24
C ILE A 83 12.07 7.28 13.98
N LEU A 84 11.70 7.49 15.26
CA LEU A 84 12.20 8.62 16.06
C LEU A 84 13.71 8.61 16.23
N LYS A 85 14.34 7.43 16.36
CA LYS A 85 15.80 7.29 16.48
C LYS A 85 16.57 7.74 15.25
N GLU A 86 15.95 7.67 14.10
CA GLU A 86 16.57 8.00 12.80
C GLU A 86 16.27 9.44 12.33
N ILE A 87 15.39 10.19 13.04
CA ILE A 87 15.11 11.58 12.67
C ILE A 87 16.35 12.46 12.85
N THR A 88 16.70 13.17 11.77
CA THR A 88 17.77 14.17 11.73
C THR A 88 17.19 15.54 11.30
N GLU A 89 18.02 16.59 11.30
CA GLU A 89 17.64 17.92 10.77
C GLU A 89 17.29 17.89 9.27
N ARG A 90 17.80 16.88 8.55
CA ARG A 90 17.56 16.68 7.12
C ARG A 90 16.30 15.88 6.83
N THR A 91 15.70 15.24 7.83
CA THR A 91 14.47 14.46 7.65
C THR A 91 13.31 15.40 7.30
N LYS A 92 12.69 15.18 6.13
CA LYS A 92 11.55 15.97 5.60
C LYS A 92 10.32 15.13 5.35
N LEU A 93 10.47 13.81 5.21
CA LEU A 93 9.38 12.92 4.92
C LEU A 93 9.52 11.61 5.71
N VAL A 94 8.42 11.17 6.32
CA VAL A 94 8.23 9.80 6.80
C VAL A 94 7.24 9.12 5.84
N TRP A 95 7.68 8.02 5.22
CA TRP A 95 6.85 7.22 4.31
C TRP A 95 6.43 5.92 4.97
N LEU A 96 5.13 5.75 5.18
CA LEU A 96 4.53 4.55 5.75
C LEU A 96 3.73 3.79 4.69
N GLU A 97 3.82 2.47 4.70
CA GLU A 97 2.92 1.56 4.00
C GLU A 97 2.28 0.66 5.06
N THR A 98 0.96 0.69 5.19
CA THR A 98 0.27 -0.10 6.23
C THR A 98 -1.17 -0.41 5.84
N PRO A 99 -1.57 -1.72 5.77
CA PRO A 99 -0.72 -2.92 5.92
C PRO A 99 0.39 -3.01 4.87
N THR A 100 1.56 -3.57 5.23
CA THR A 100 2.71 -3.68 4.32
C THR A 100 2.54 -4.82 3.30
N ASN A 101 3.30 -4.73 2.22
CA ASN A 101 3.35 -5.75 1.16
C ASN A 101 4.74 -6.39 1.08
N PRO A 102 4.94 -7.69 1.38
CA PRO A 102 3.87 -8.71 1.52
C PRO A 102 3.61 -9.17 2.95
N LEU A 103 4.31 -8.67 3.96
CA LEU A 103 4.30 -9.24 5.30
C LEU A 103 3.11 -8.80 6.16
N MET A 104 2.25 -7.92 5.64
CA MET A 104 1.04 -7.46 6.32
C MET A 104 1.29 -6.80 7.69
N LYS A 105 2.47 -6.18 7.88
CA LYS A 105 2.77 -5.42 9.10
C LYS A 105 1.84 -4.22 9.23
N ILE A 106 1.54 -3.86 10.46
CA ILE A 106 0.67 -2.73 10.80
C ILE A 106 1.49 -1.69 11.56
N ALA A 107 1.50 -0.46 11.07
CA ALA A 107 2.01 0.70 11.78
C ALA A 107 0.88 1.41 12.54
N ASP A 108 1.12 1.85 13.79
CA ASP A 108 0.20 2.74 14.52
C ASP A 108 0.35 4.17 13.96
N ILE A 109 -0.51 4.50 13.00
CA ILE A 109 -0.43 5.79 12.28
C ILE A 109 -0.56 6.96 13.25
N GLU A 110 -1.55 6.93 14.15
CA GLU A 110 -1.83 8.01 15.10
C GLU A 110 -0.63 8.24 16.05
N ALA A 111 -0.09 7.15 16.61
CA ALA A 111 1.06 7.23 17.51
C ALA A 111 2.31 7.75 16.78
N ILE A 112 2.59 7.27 15.57
CA ILE A 112 3.73 7.71 14.75
C ILE A 112 3.58 9.18 14.37
N CYS A 113 2.40 9.59 13.88
CA CYS A 113 2.14 10.99 13.51
C CYS A 113 2.34 11.93 14.70
N SER A 114 1.75 11.62 15.85
CA SER A 114 1.92 12.43 17.07
C SER A 114 3.38 12.56 17.47
N ALA A 115 4.08 11.44 17.56
CA ALA A 115 5.48 11.42 18.00
C ALA A 115 6.43 12.15 17.03
N VAL A 116 6.25 11.98 15.71
CA VAL A 116 7.07 12.68 14.71
C VAL A 116 6.79 14.19 14.74
N LYS A 117 5.54 14.62 14.88
CA LYS A 117 5.15 16.03 14.94
C LYS A 117 5.61 16.71 16.24
N GLU A 118 5.76 15.98 17.35
CA GLU A 118 6.36 16.49 18.58
C GLU A 118 7.87 16.79 18.38
N VAL A 119 8.58 16.01 17.56
CA VAL A 119 9.99 16.28 17.24
C VAL A 119 10.12 17.44 16.26
N ASN A 120 9.37 17.42 15.17
CA ASN A 120 9.38 18.48 14.17
C ASN A 120 8.06 18.48 13.37
N VAL A 121 7.30 19.55 13.52
CA VAL A 121 5.99 19.73 12.85
C VAL A 121 6.11 19.81 11.32
N ASP A 122 7.26 20.21 10.78
CA ASP A 122 7.48 20.38 9.34
C ASP A 122 7.80 19.06 8.61
N ILE A 123 8.06 17.96 9.33
CA ILE A 123 8.26 16.65 8.70
C ILE A 123 6.90 16.16 8.17
N LEU A 124 6.81 15.96 6.86
CA LEU A 124 5.61 15.40 6.23
C LEU A 124 5.48 13.91 6.53
N ILE A 125 4.27 13.44 6.70
CA ILE A 125 3.96 12.02 6.89
C ILE A 125 3.03 11.56 5.78
N ALA A 126 3.55 10.71 4.90
CA ALA A 126 2.80 10.10 3.81
C ALA A 126 2.47 8.65 4.13
N VAL A 127 1.23 8.25 3.89
CA VAL A 127 0.76 6.88 4.10
C VAL A 127 0.25 6.31 2.78
N ASP A 128 0.86 5.23 2.32
CA ASP A 128 0.30 4.39 1.26
C ASP A 128 -0.83 3.53 1.86
N ASN A 129 -2.06 3.92 1.57
CA ASN A 129 -3.30 3.31 2.09
C ASN A 129 -3.92 2.31 1.10
N THR A 130 -3.14 1.85 0.13
CA THR A 130 -3.63 1.01 -0.98
C THR A 130 -4.32 -0.27 -0.51
N PHE A 131 -3.77 -0.96 0.51
CA PHE A 131 -4.31 -2.25 0.99
C PHE A 131 -5.56 -2.07 1.86
N ALA A 132 -5.57 -1.05 2.70
CA ALA A 132 -6.71 -0.78 3.59
C ALA A 132 -7.87 -0.10 2.85
N THR A 133 -7.60 0.79 1.91
CA THR A 133 -8.59 1.67 1.27
C THR A 133 -9.24 2.67 2.25
N PRO A 134 -9.89 3.74 1.76
CA PRO A 134 -10.62 4.66 2.63
C PRO A 134 -11.83 4.03 3.32
N TYR A 135 -12.25 2.85 2.88
CA TYR A 135 -13.32 2.10 3.53
C TYR A 135 -12.91 1.51 4.88
N LEU A 136 -11.68 1.01 4.98
CA LEU A 136 -11.18 0.37 6.21
C LEU A 136 -10.39 1.34 7.09
N GLN A 137 -9.64 2.28 6.51
CA GLN A 137 -8.70 3.15 7.23
C GLN A 137 -8.61 4.52 6.56
N ARG A 138 -8.55 5.58 7.34
CA ARG A 138 -8.40 6.96 6.86
C ARG A 138 -7.22 7.64 7.53
N PRO A 139 -6.03 7.58 6.94
CA PRO A 139 -4.81 8.09 7.56
C PRO A 139 -4.82 9.59 7.86
N LEU A 140 -5.54 10.40 7.05
CA LEU A 140 -5.69 11.84 7.32
C LEU A 140 -6.43 12.14 8.63
N ASP A 141 -7.30 11.23 9.08
CA ASP A 141 -8.00 11.37 10.37
C ASP A 141 -7.13 10.94 11.54
N LEU A 142 -6.03 10.22 11.26
CA LEU A 142 -5.02 9.76 12.21
C LEU A 142 -3.76 10.63 12.25
N GLY A 143 -3.77 11.78 11.55
CA GLY A 143 -2.70 12.77 11.59
C GLY A 143 -1.69 12.74 10.44
N ALA A 144 -1.87 11.89 9.44
CA ALA A 144 -1.05 11.91 8.22
C ALA A 144 -1.29 13.19 7.40
N ASP A 145 -0.27 13.67 6.72
CA ASP A 145 -0.35 14.85 5.83
C ASP A 145 -0.78 14.46 4.41
N ILE A 146 -0.33 13.30 3.95
CA ILE A 146 -0.55 12.80 2.59
C ILE A 146 -1.06 11.36 2.65
N VAL A 147 -2.13 11.08 1.92
CA VAL A 147 -2.54 9.70 1.63
C VAL A 147 -2.27 9.40 0.16
N MET A 148 -1.61 8.29 -0.09
CA MET A 148 -1.34 7.76 -1.42
C MET A 148 -2.16 6.49 -1.66
N HIS A 149 -2.63 6.32 -2.89
CA HIS A 149 -3.22 5.07 -3.37
C HIS A 149 -2.67 4.64 -4.73
N SER A 150 -2.38 3.36 -4.87
CA SER A 150 -2.45 2.71 -6.17
C SER A 150 -3.92 2.40 -6.48
N VAL A 151 -4.58 3.29 -7.23
CA VAL A 151 -5.99 3.14 -7.64
C VAL A 151 -6.20 1.90 -8.51
N THR A 152 -5.14 1.42 -9.16
CA THR A 152 -5.04 0.15 -9.89
C THR A 152 -5.57 -1.04 -9.10
N LYS A 153 -5.52 -0.96 -7.75
CA LYS A 153 -5.89 -2.03 -6.82
C LYS A 153 -7.38 -1.94 -6.44
N TYR A 154 -7.70 -1.94 -5.18
CA TYR A 154 -9.07 -1.98 -4.67
C TYR A 154 -9.97 -0.81 -5.12
N LEU A 155 -9.43 0.41 -5.27
CA LEU A 155 -10.24 1.55 -5.70
C LEU A 155 -10.81 1.36 -7.10
N GLY A 156 -10.00 0.92 -8.07
CA GLY A 156 -10.49 0.47 -9.37
C GLY A 156 -11.22 -0.87 -9.26
N GLY A 157 -10.59 -1.86 -8.66
CA GLY A 157 -11.16 -3.13 -8.23
C GLY A 157 -11.51 -4.13 -9.31
N HIS A 158 -11.23 -3.85 -10.59
CA HIS A 158 -11.66 -4.70 -11.72
C HIS A 158 -10.52 -5.05 -12.69
N SER A 159 -9.27 -4.78 -12.29
CA SER A 159 -8.06 -5.09 -13.10
C SER A 159 -8.08 -4.50 -14.52
N ASP A 160 -8.77 -3.37 -14.72
CA ASP A 160 -9.07 -2.76 -16.02
C ASP A 160 -8.51 -1.34 -16.17
N LEU A 161 -7.77 -0.84 -15.16
CA LEU A 161 -7.14 0.48 -15.19
C LEU A 161 -5.79 0.49 -14.48
N LEU A 162 -4.96 1.47 -14.81
CA LEU A 162 -3.70 1.79 -14.13
C LEU A 162 -3.73 3.24 -13.69
N MET A 163 -3.67 3.49 -12.37
CA MET A 163 -3.80 4.85 -11.85
C MET A 163 -3.23 4.97 -10.43
N GLY A 164 -2.81 6.18 -10.05
CA GLY A 164 -2.48 6.57 -8.68
C GLY A 164 -3.32 7.74 -8.20
N ALA A 165 -3.35 7.94 -6.89
CA ALA A 165 -3.98 9.11 -6.28
C ALA A 165 -3.15 9.64 -5.11
N LEU A 166 -3.22 10.96 -4.88
CA LEU A 166 -2.80 11.63 -3.65
C LEU A 166 -3.98 12.40 -3.08
N ILE A 167 -4.12 12.39 -1.77
CA ILE A 167 -5.14 13.14 -1.05
C ILE A 167 -4.47 13.87 0.13
N VAL A 168 -4.81 15.16 0.29
CA VAL A 168 -4.28 16.01 1.35
C VAL A 168 -5.37 16.91 1.94
N LYS A 169 -5.11 17.51 3.12
CA LYS A 169 -5.97 18.50 3.74
C LYS A 169 -5.41 19.92 3.61
N GLU A 170 -4.10 20.09 3.67
CA GLU A 170 -3.42 21.37 3.75
C GLU A 170 -3.34 22.03 2.36
N ALA A 171 -3.83 23.26 2.22
CA ALA A 171 -3.96 23.96 0.95
C ALA A 171 -2.60 24.28 0.30
N LYS A 172 -1.60 24.68 1.08
CA LYS A 172 -0.26 25.00 0.54
C LYS A 172 0.39 23.77 -0.06
N LEU A 173 0.28 22.62 0.61
CA LEU A 173 0.77 21.34 0.08
C LEU A 173 0.00 20.93 -1.17
N ALA A 174 -1.32 21.15 -1.18
CA ALA A 174 -2.15 20.90 -2.36
C ALA A 174 -1.72 21.74 -3.57
N ASP A 175 -1.42 23.02 -3.38
CA ASP A 175 -0.94 23.91 -4.44
C ASP A 175 0.40 23.42 -5.02
N GLU A 176 1.31 22.98 -4.18
CA GLU A 176 2.61 22.42 -4.58
C GLU A 176 2.44 21.13 -5.38
N LEU A 177 1.66 20.17 -4.87
CA LEU A 177 1.38 18.91 -5.56
C LEU A 177 0.68 19.13 -6.90
N ASN A 178 -0.27 20.07 -6.97
CA ASN A 178 -0.94 20.46 -8.20
C ASN A 178 0.04 21.03 -9.23
N PHE A 179 0.94 21.90 -8.79
CA PHE A 179 1.99 22.45 -9.67
C PHE A 179 2.90 21.34 -10.23
N ILE A 180 3.36 20.43 -9.36
CA ILE A 180 4.22 19.31 -9.79
C ILE A 180 3.48 18.39 -10.75
N GLN A 181 2.23 18.00 -10.44
CA GLN A 181 1.39 17.18 -11.32
C GLN A 181 1.24 17.83 -12.72
N PHE A 182 0.94 19.12 -12.74
CA PHE A 182 0.78 19.86 -13.99
C PHE A 182 2.10 19.97 -14.78
N ALA A 183 3.21 20.30 -14.11
CA ALA A 183 4.50 20.52 -14.73
C ALA A 183 5.11 19.21 -15.25
N ALA A 184 5.08 18.14 -14.46
CA ALA A 184 5.55 16.81 -14.86
C ALA A 184 4.63 16.11 -15.87
N GLY A 185 3.33 16.42 -15.83
CA GLY A 185 2.35 15.93 -16.79
C GLY A 185 1.86 14.49 -16.55
N ALA A 186 2.15 13.89 -15.41
CA ALA A 186 1.82 12.50 -15.07
C ALA A 186 0.34 12.34 -14.62
N ILE A 187 -0.58 12.88 -15.40
CA ILE A 187 -2.02 12.93 -15.10
C ILE A 187 -2.74 11.64 -15.51
N ALA A 188 -3.85 11.33 -14.84
CA ALA A 188 -4.78 10.28 -15.26
C ALA A 188 -5.56 10.67 -16.52
N GLY A 189 -5.79 9.69 -17.40
CA GLY A 189 -6.63 9.85 -18.58
C GLY A 189 -8.12 9.89 -18.26
N PRO A 190 -8.98 10.45 -19.16
CA PRO A 190 -10.42 10.53 -18.92
C PRO A 190 -11.09 9.17 -18.81
N MET A 191 -10.66 8.18 -19.60
CA MET A 191 -11.23 6.82 -19.58
C MET A 191 -10.91 6.09 -18.27
N ASP A 192 -9.64 6.14 -17.84
CA ASP A 192 -9.23 5.57 -16.56
C ASP A 192 -9.96 6.26 -15.39
N SER A 193 -10.13 7.58 -15.48
CA SER A 193 -10.90 8.36 -14.48
C SER A 193 -12.36 7.92 -14.43
N PHE A 194 -12.98 7.64 -15.57
CA PHE A 194 -14.35 7.14 -15.63
C PHE A 194 -14.48 5.74 -15.02
N LEU A 195 -13.55 4.84 -15.36
CA LEU A 195 -13.53 3.48 -14.81
C LEU A 195 -13.30 3.49 -13.29
N ALA A 196 -12.39 4.35 -12.80
CA ALA A 196 -12.15 4.51 -11.37
C ALA A 196 -13.39 5.04 -10.63
N LEU A 197 -14.08 6.08 -11.16
CA LEU A 197 -15.36 6.57 -10.63
C LEU A 197 -16.41 5.47 -10.55
N ARG A 198 -16.47 4.62 -11.57
CA ARG A 198 -17.38 3.47 -11.59
C ARG A 198 -16.99 2.44 -10.52
N GLY A 199 -15.70 2.11 -10.40
CA GLY A 199 -15.18 1.15 -9.42
C GLY A 199 -15.44 1.57 -7.97
N ILE A 200 -15.20 2.84 -7.64
CA ILE A 200 -15.40 3.40 -6.29
C ILE A 200 -16.84 3.21 -5.79
N LYS A 201 -17.83 3.30 -6.66
CA LYS A 201 -19.25 3.15 -6.28
C LYS A 201 -19.58 1.81 -5.60
N THR A 202 -18.79 0.78 -5.85
CA THR A 202 -18.95 -0.55 -5.25
C THR A 202 -17.87 -0.89 -4.23
N LEU A 203 -16.98 0.06 -3.89
CA LEU A 203 -15.85 -0.18 -2.99
C LEU A 203 -16.29 -0.83 -1.68
N HIS A 204 -17.32 -0.28 -1.04
CA HIS A 204 -17.78 -0.74 0.29
C HIS A 204 -18.26 -2.19 0.27
N VAL A 205 -19.09 -2.59 -0.69
CA VAL A 205 -19.58 -3.99 -0.79
C VAL A 205 -18.49 -4.95 -1.20
N ARG A 206 -17.53 -4.51 -2.05
CA ARG A 206 -16.37 -5.31 -2.42
C ARG A 206 -15.46 -5.53 -1.23
N MET A 207 -15.11 -4.46 -0.49
CA MET A 207 -14.23 -4.57 0.67
C MET A 207 -14.82 -5.43 1.78
N GLN A 208 -16.13 -5.33 2.06
CA GLN A 208 -16.80 -6.24 3.00
C GLN A 208 -16.58 -7.70 2.59
N ARG A 209 -16.84 -8.04 1.33
CA ARG A 209 -16.68 -9.41 0.85
C ARG A 209 -15.22 -9.86 0.82
N HIS A 210 -14.29 -9.00 0.41
CA HIS A 210 -12.85 -9.29 0.48
C HIS A 210 -12.41 -9.63 1.90
N CYS A 211 -12.82 -8.85 2.90
CA CYS A 211 -12.48 -9.08 4.30
C CYS A 211 -13.07 -10.39 4.83
N GLU A 212 -14.37 -10.63 4.59
CA GLU A 212 -15.03 -11.89 4.99
C GLU A 212 -14.31 -13.12 4.41
N ASN A 213 -14.01 -13.08 3.11
CA ASN A 213 -13.35 -14.18 2.43
C ASN A 213 -11.91 -14.35 2.92
N ALA A 214 -11.16 -13.26 3.09
CA ALA A 214 -9.77 -13.30 3.56
C ALA A 214 -9.67 -13.84 4.99
N SER A 215 -10.58 -13.44 5.89
CA SER A 215 -10.65 -13.95 7.25
C SER A 215 -10.90 -15.47 7.29
N ALA A 216 -11.83 -15.96 6.44
CA ALA A 216 -12.09 -17.38 6.32
C ALA A 216 -10.87 -18.16 5.79
N VAL A 217 -10.21 -17.63 4.75
CA VAL A 217 -8.98 -18.21 4.18
C VAL A 217 -7.83 -18.21 5.20
N ALA A 218 -7.60 -17.10 5.91
CA ALA A 218 -6.56 -17.01 6.94
C ALA A 218 -6.81 -18.02 8.07
N SER A 219 -8.05 -18.14 8.52
CA SER A 219 -8.45 -19.12 9.55
C SER A 219 -8.26 -20.57 9.09
N PHE A 220 -8.54 -20.87 7.83
CA PHE A 220 -8.30 -22.19 7.24
C PHE A 220 -6.79 -22.49 7.16
N LEU A 221 -5.99 -21.55 6.65
CA LEU A 221 -4.55 -21.69 6.54
C LEU A 221 -3.89 -21.89 7.91
N LYS A 222 -4.33 -21.14 8.93
CA LYS A 222 -3.82 -21.25 10.30
C LYS A 222 -3.97 -22.66 10.90
N LYS A 223 -5.05 -23.37 10.54
CA LYS A 223 -5.35 -24.73 11.01
C LYS A 223 -4.66 -25.82 10.18
N ASN A 224 -4.10 -25.48 9.03
CA ASN A 224 -3.53 -26.46 8.11
C ASN A 224 -2.09 -26.86 8.55
N PRO A 225 -1.80 -28.15 8.81
CA PRO A 225 -0.51 -28.59 9.31
C PRO A 225 0.66 -28.42 8.32
N LYS A 226 0.38 -28.15 7.04
CA LYS A 226 1.38 -27.86 6.00
C LYS A 226 1.82 -26.40 5.98
N ILE A 227 1.13 -25.53 6.72
CA ILE A 227 1.42 -24.09 6.78
C ILE A 227 2.31 -23.82 8.00
N GLY A 228 3.40 -23.09 7.79
CA GLY A 228 4.36 -22.73 8.83
C GLY A 228 4.04 -21.41 9.52
N ALA A 229 3.52 -20.44 8.79
CA ALA A 229 3.10 -19.14 9.32
C ALA A 229 2.01 -18.53 8.44
N VAL A 230 1.13 -17.73 9.02
CA VAL A 230 0.11 -16.93 8.33
C VAL A 230 0.23 -15.48 8.81
N TYR A 231 0.28 -14.55 7.86
CA TYR A 231 0.36 -13.11 8.08
C TYR A 231 -0.95 -12.48 7.66
N TYR A 232 -1.76 -12.12 8.62
CA TYR A 232 -3.05 -11.46 8.42
C TYR A 232 -3.43 -10.67 9.68
N PRO A 233 -3.69 -9.36 9.57
CA PRO A 233 -3.91 -8.52 10.76
C PRO A 233 -5.13 -8.93 11.60
N GLY A 234 -6.07 -9.69 11.01
CA GLY A 234 -7.24 -10.21 11.70
C GLY A 234 -7.00 -11.43 12.60
N LEU A 235 -5.79 -12.01 12.60
CA LEU A 235 -5.45 -13.09 13.53
C LEU A 235 -4.99 -12.51 14.87
N GLU A 236 -5.49 -13.06 15.97
CA GLU A 236 -5.17 -12.60 17.34
C GLU A 236 -3.67 -12.68 17.68
N ASP A 237 -2.93 -13.58 17.03
CA ASP A 237 -1.48 -13.71 17.21
C ASP A 237 -0.65 -12.83 16.25
N HIS A 238 -1.29 -11.98 15.46
CA HIS A 238 -0.57 -10.95 14.69
C HIS A 238 0.02 -9.90 15.64
N PRO A 239 1.32 -9.52 15.51
CA PRO A 239 1.99 -8.64 16.46
C PRO A 239 1.23 -7.36 16.79
N ASN A 240 0.66 -6.70 15.78
CA ASN A 240 -0.08 -5.45 15.92
C ASN A 240 -1.60 -5.62 15.66
N HIS A 241 -2.17 -6.77 16.08
CA HIS A 241 -3.61 -7.04 15.95
C HIS A 241 -4.46 -5.94 16.62
N GLU A 242 -4.12 -5.54 17.85
CA GLU A 242 -4.87 -4.52 18.58
C GLU A 242 -4.76 -3.13 17.94
N VAL A 243 -3.62 -2.80 17.34
CA VAL A 243 -3.46 -1.57 16.54
C VAL A 243 -4.35 -1.61 15.31
N ALA A 244 -4.34 -2.72 14.56
CA ALA A 244 -5.21 -2.88 13.40
C ALA A 244 -6.69 -2.74 13.79
N LYS A 245 -7.11 -3.38 14.88
CA LYS A 245 -8.47 -3.33 15.41
C LYS A 245 -8.90 -1.92 15.85
N LYS A 246 -7.95 -1.11 16.36
CA LYS A 246 -8.19 0.28 16.77
C LYS A 246 -8.38 1.20 15.55
N GLN A 247 -7.52 1.08 14.55
CA GLN A 247 -7.43 2.05 13.45
C GLN A 247 -8.15 1.62 12.16
N MET A 248 -8.43 0.32 12.00
CA MET A 248 -9.08 -0.23 10.82
C MET A 248 -10.48 -0.74 11.15
N LYS A 249 -11.39 -0.61 10.19
CA LYS A 249 -12.77 -1.10 10.32
C LYS A 249 -12.87 -2.62 10.17
N ASP A 250 -11.95 -3.22 9.42
CA ASP A 250 -11.74 -4.65 9.19
C ASP A 250 -10.31 -4.85 8.66
N PHE A 251 -9.87 -6.08 8.42
CA PHE A 251 -8.46 -6.45 8.27
C PHE A 251 -7.97 -6.63 6.83
N GLY A 252 -8.82 -6.30 5.83
CA GLY A 252 -8.45 -6.31 4.42
C GLY A 252 -8.59 -7.67 3.73
N GLY A 253 -8.31 -7.66 2.41
CA GLY A 253 -8.49 -8.80 1.52
C GLY A 253 -7.20 -9.52 1.13
N VAL A 254 -6.06 -9.19 1.73
CA VAL A 254 -4.76 -9.82 1.43
C VAL A 254 -4.32 -10.69 2.59
N VAL A 255 -3.90 -11.91 2.28
CA VAL A 255 -3.35 -12.88 3.24
C VAL A 255 -2.02 -13.37 2.72
N SER A 256 -0.98 -13.33 3.54
CA SER A 256 0.30 -13.97 3.22
C SER A 256 0.55 -15.16 4.13
N PHE A 257 1.27 -16.15 3.62
CA PHE A 257 1.61 -17.33 4.41
C PHE A 257 2.91 -17.98 3.92
N ARG A 258 3.52 -18.79 4.76
CA ARG A 258 4.67 -19.62 4.41
C ARG A 258 4.31 -21.10 4.51
N LEU A 259 4.75 -21.89 3.53
CA LEU A 259 4.71 -23.33 3.64
C LEU A 259 5.68 -23.81 4.75
N LYS A 260 5.29 -24.84 5.48
CA LYS A 260 6.12 -25.44 6.53
C LYS A 260 7.38 -26.09 5.98
N ASP A 261 7.30 -26.66 4.80
CA ASP A 261 8.45 -27.20 4.03
C ASP A 261 9.25 -25.99 3.58
N GLY A 262 9.46 -25.00 3.73
CA GLY A 262 10.28 -23.83 3.39
C GLY A 262 11.01 -23.88 2.04
N SER A 263 10.95 -24.98 1.29
CA SER A 263 11.68 -25.13 0.03
C SER A 263 11.01 -24.43 -1.14
N ARG A 264 11.81 -23.95 -2.08
CA ARG A 264 11.33 -23.34 -3.33
C ARG A 264 10.60 -24.37 -4.20
N GLU A 265 11.05 -25.61 -4.21
CA GLU A 265 10.41 -26.71 -4.95
C GLU A 265 8.98 -26.98 -4.47
N ALA A 266 8.77 -27.11 -3.15
CA ALA A 266 7.45 -27.29 -2.57
C ALA A 266 6.53 -26.10 -2.88
N THR A 267 7.08 -24.88 -2.87
CA THR A 267 6.34 -23.66 -3.20
C THR A 267 5.87 -23.66 -4.65
N PHE A 268 6.73 -23.99 -5.60
CA PHE A 268 6.34 -24.04 -7.01
C PHE A 268 5.36 -25.16 -7.29
N LYS A 269 5.54 -26.33 -6.70
CA LYS A 269 4.57 -27.43 -6.78
C LYS A 269 3.18 -27.03 -6.24
N PHE A 270 3.16 -26.26 -5.15
CA PHE A 270 1.92 -25.70 -4.62
C PHE A 270 1.29 -24.75 -5.66
N LEU A 271 2.04 -23.77 -6.18
CA LEU A 271 1.57 -22.79 -7.15
C LEU A 271 1.04 -23.44 -8.44
N GLU A 272 1.65 -24.50 -8.93
CA GLU A 272 1.21 -25.28 -10.09
C GLU A 272 -0.07 -26.08 -9.83
N SER A 273 -0.35 -26.42 -8.57
CA SER A 273 -1.55 -27.19 -8.18
C SER A 273 -2.80 -26.36 -7.94
N ILE A 274 -2.68 -25.04 -7.87
CA ILE A 274 -3.79 -24.14 -7.57
C ILE A 274 -4.78 -24.10 -8.75
N LYS A 275 -6.08 -24.15 -8.44
CA LYS A 275 -7.14 -24.16 -9.44
C LYS A 275 -8.00 -22.89 -9.46
N PHE A 276 -8.17 -22.24 -8.31
CA PHE A 276 -9.10 -21.11 -8.16
C PHE A 276 -8.41 -19.75 -8.07
N PHE A 277 -7.17 -19.72 -7.60
CA PHE A 277 -6.37 -18.50 -7.58
C PHE A 277 -5.51 -18.43 -8.84
N THR A 278 -5.59 -17.34 -9.56
CA THR A 278 -4.73 -17.09 -10.72
C THR A 278 -3.35 -16.67 -10.28
N LEU A 279 -2.29 -17.35 -10.74
CA LEU A 279 -0.92 -16.90 -10.52
C LEU A 279 -0.68 -15.64 -11.34
N ALA A 280 -0.63 -14.51 -10.67
CA ALA A 280 -0.49 -13.20 -11.31
C ALA A 280 0.16 -12.18 -10.37
N GLU A 281 0.72 -11.13 -10.96
CA GLU A 281 1.04 -9.92 -10.24
C GLU A 281 -0.22 -9.10 -9.98
N SER A 282 -0.08 -8.05 -9.16
CA SER A 282 -1.16 -7.19 -8.71
C SER A 282 -2.00 -7.80 -7.56
N LEU A 283 -3.09 -7.16 -7.21
CA LEU A 283 -4.01 -7.50 -6.12
C LEU A 283 -5.25 -6.59 -6.16
N GLY A 284 -6.23 -6.89 -5.34
CA GLY A 284 -7.37 -6.01 -5.09
C GLY A 284 -8.44 -6.00 -6.17
N GLY A 285 -8.31 -6.84 -7.20
CA GLY A 285 -9.36 -7.12 -8.16
C GLY A 285 -10.45 -8.02 -7.57
N VAL A 286 -11.60 -8.09 -8.25
CA VAL A 286 -12.71 -8.97 -7.85
C VAL A 286 -12.37 -10.45 -7.94
N GLU A 287 -11.38 -10.80 -8.75
CA GLU A 287 -10.80 -12.14 -8.89
C GLU A 287 -9.84 -12.49 -7.75
N SER A 288 -9.68 -13.78 -7.47
CA SER A 288 -8.67 -14.28 -6.52
C SER A 288 -7.35 -14.51 -7.22
N MET A 289 -6.26 -13.92 -6.68
CA MET A 289 -4.92 -14.01 -7.25
C MET A 289 -3.92 -14.53 -6.21
N VAL A 290 -2.92 -15.27 -6.69
CA VAL A 290 -1.78 -15.71 -5.90
C VAL A 290 -0.49 -15.14 -6.48
N ASN A 291 0.43 -14.73 -5.60
CA ASN A 291 1.71 -14.14 -5.96
C ASN A 291 2.84 -14.81 -5.17
N HIS A 292 3.92 -15.17 -5.85
CA HIS A 292 5.16 -15.58 -5.23
C HIS A 292 6.07 -14.34 -5.07
N SER A 293 6.08 -13.75 -3.90
CA SER A 293 6.69 -12.44 -3.67
C SER A 293 8.17 -12.40 -4.05
N ALA A 294 8.92 -13.48 -3.79
CA ALA A 294 10.35 -13.56 -4.06
C ALA A 294 10.73 -13.46 -5.54
N THR A 295 9.92 -14.04 -6.45
CA THR A 295 10.23 -14.06 -7.90
C THR A 295 9.37 -13.11 -8.72
N MET A 296 8.38 -12.45 -8.11
CA MET A 296 7.44 -11.56 -8.78
C MET A 296 7.54 -10.14 -8.20
N SER A 297 6.70 -9.77 -7.26
CA SER A 297 6.59 -8.39 -6.77
C SER A 297 7.86 -7.81 -6.13
N HIS A 298 8.76 -8.65 -5.62
CA HIS A 298 10.03 -8.26 -4.98
C HIS A 298 11.26 -8.82 -5.69
N ALA A 299 11.11 -9.28 -6.94
CA ALA A 299 12.21 -9.85 -7.74
C ALA A 299 13.36 -8.84 -8.00
N SER A 300 13.07 -7.53 -7.97
CA SER A 300 14.07 -6.47 -8.12
C SER A 300 14.89 -6.19 -6.86
N MET A 301 14.48 -6.73 -5.70
CA MET A 301 15.22 -6.59 -4.45
C MET A 301 16.32 -7.67 -4.37
N PRO A 302 17.55 -7.32 -3.95
CA PRO A 302 18.60 -8.32 -3.73
C PRO A 302 18.15 -9.40 -2.74
N GLU A 303 18.54 -10.66 -2.99
CA GLU A 303 18.11 -11.80 -2.18
C GLU A 303 18.44 -11.63 -0.69
N GLU A 304 19.65 -11.17 -0.37
CA GLU A 304 20.08 -10.93 1.00
C GLU A 304 19.17 -9.89 1.71
N ALA A 305 18.84 -8.80 1.02
CA ALA A 305 17.93 -7.77 1.55
C ALA A 305 16.51 -8.33 1.76
N ARG A 306 16.03 -9.16 0.82
CA ARG A 306 14.74 -9.84 0.88
C ARG A 306 14.65 -10.79 2.07
N LEU A 307 15.67 -11.63 2.26
CA LEU A 307 15.73 -12.58 3.37
C LEU A 307 15.81 -11.88 4.73
N LYS A 308 16.55 -10.77 4.82
CA LYS A 308 16.69 -9.96 6.03
C LYS A 308 15.36 -9.45 6.56
N ILE A 309 14.43 -9.12 5.68
CA ILE A 309 13.07 -8.64 6.06
C ILE A 309 12.05 -9.78 6.13
N GLY A 310 12.44 -11.05 5.89
CA GLY A 310 11.57 -12.21 6.03
C GLY A 310 10.84 -12.65 4.75
N ILE A 311 11.16 -12.09 3.59
CA ILE A 311 10.62 -12.52 2.30
C ILE A 311 11.41 -13.71 1.78
N THR A 312 11.02 -14.91 2.19
CA THR A 312 11.64 -16.18 1.83
C THR A 312 11.04 -16.77 0.56
N ASP A 313 11.69 -17.80 0.01
CA ASP A 313 11.19 -18.53 -1.17
C ASP A 313 9.90 -19.33 -0.92
N SER A 314 9.51 -19.51 0.34
CA SER A 314 8.25 -20.16 0.72
C SER A 314 7.10 -19.18 1.01
N LEU A 315 7.35 -17.88 0.89
CA LEU A 315 6.34 -16.85 1.14
C LEU A 315 5.43 -16.68 -0.07
N ILE A 316 4.14 -16.87 0.16
CA ILE A 316 3.07 -16.76 -0.82
C ILE A 316 2.09 -15.69 -0.35
N ARG A 317 1.65 -14.83 -1.25
CA ARG A 317 0.63 -13.81 -0.98
C ARG A 317 -0.62 -14.13 -1.79
N LEU A 318 -1.77 -14.14 -1.12
CA LEU A 318 -3.11 -14.24 -1.71
C LEU A 318 -3.78 -12.87 -1.72
N SER A 319 -4.30 -12.45 -2.86
CA SER A 319 -5.33 -11.42 -2.96
C SER A 319 -6.66 -12.14 -3.09
N VAL A 320 -7.42 -12.16 -2.00
CA VAL A 320 -8.66 -12.93 -1.95
C VAL A 320 -9.78 -12.13 -2.60
N GLY A 321 -10.38 -12.67 -3.65
CA GLY A 321 -11.45 -12.04 -4.41
C GLY A 321 -12.80 -12.06 -3.71
N ILE A 322 -13.83 -11.59 -4.43
CA ILE A 322 -15.20 -11.52 -3.91
C ILE A 322 -16.05 -12.75 -4.30
N CYS A 323 -15.48 -13.72 -5.00
CA CYS A 323 -16.17 -14.96 -5.36
C CYS A 323 -16.61 -15.71 -4.10
N LEU A 324 -17.66 -16.51 -4.23
CA LEU A 324 -18.22 -17.27 -3.12
C LEU A 324 -17.25 -18.39 -2.70
N LEU A 325 -16.91 -18.48 -1.42
CA LEU A 325 -15.95 -19.45 -0.88
C LEU A 325 -16.35 -20.91 -1.14
N TYR A 326 -17.62 -21.21 -1.26
CA TYR A 326 -18.08 -22.58 -1.56
C TYR A 326 -17.89 -22.99 -3.03
N THR A 327 -17.53 -22.05 -3.89
CA THR A 327 -17.17 -22.32 -5.29
C THR A 327 -15.65 -22.31 -5.51
N SER A 328 -14.88 -22.07 -4.44
CA SER A 328 -13.42 -21.92 -4.50
C SER A 328 -12.69 -23.19 -4.07
#